data_340eeb75390b078af88f00cac4efb176
#
_entry.id   340eeb75390b078af88f00cac4efb176
#
_cell.length_a   1.000
_cell.length_b   1.000
_cell.length_c   1.000
_cell.angle_alpha   90.00
_cell.angle_beta   90.00
_cell.angle_gamma   90.00
#
_symmetry.space_group_name_H-M   'P 1'
#
loop_
_entity.id
_entity.type
_entity.pdbx_description
1 polymer ?
#
loop_
_entity_poly.entity_id
_entity_poly.type
_entity_poly.pdbx_seq_one_letter_code
_entity_poly.pdbx_strand_id
1 'polypeptide(L)'
;MAKIDLPDNILNTLSTVLLQLQQSLPELKQSPDFSAYAYKWQAGELKPIHQLKQIELADLKGIERQKEKVIQNTLQFLKGLPANDVLLTGSRGTGKSSIVRALLTEYADQGLRLIEIERDDLSDLPQIQQLIAGRPEKFIVYCDDLAFNAEDENYRSLKSVLDGSLQSGSSNFVIYATSNRRHLLPEFMHENTPVTKVDVPQYTELHPQEAIEEKISLSDRFGLWLSFYPMDQNLYLEIVEHYLKKADMQLTAEARAEALRWCQARGQRSGRAAYQFSKHWIGSQQLNSL
;
A
#
# COMPACT_ATOMS: atom_id res chain seq x y z
N MET A 1 23.67 -57.11 3.55
CA MET A 1 23.15 -56.22 2.56
C MET A 1 23.55 -56.73 1.19
N ALA A 2 22.62 -57.23 0.37
CA ALA A 2 22.93 -57.71 -0.98
C ALA A 2 23.26 -56.52 -1.88
N LYS A 3 24.46 -56.48 -2.49
CA LYS A 3 24.79 -55.55 -3.56
C LYS A 3 23.97 -55.99 -4.79
N ILE A 4 23.07 -55.10 -5.22
CA ILE A 4 22.37 -55.27 -6.50
C ILE A 4 23.29 -54.63 -7.55
N ASP A 5 23.98 -55.47 -8.34
CA ASP A 5 24.72 -55.06 -9.53
C ASP A 5 23.73 -54.85 -10.66
N LEU A 6 23.44 -53.62 -11.01
CA LEU A 6 22.62 -53.26 -12.15
C LEU A 6 23.51 -53.20 -13.41
N PRO A 7 23.03 -53.74 -14.54
CA PRO A 7 23.71 -53.61 -15.83
C PRO A 7 23.98 -52.16 -16.22
N ASP A 8 25.11 -51.86 -16.82
CA ASP A 8 25.55 -50.50 -17.19
C ASP A 8 24.52 -49.77 -18.11
N ASN A 9 23.82 -50.48 -18.95
CA ASN A 9 22.74 -49.94 -19.81
C ASN A 9 21.57 -49.41 -18.98
N ILE A 10 21.21 -50.07 -17.87
CA ILE A 10 20.14 -49.62 -16.96
C ILE A 10 20.59 -48.44 -16.16
N LEU A 11 21.84 -48.41 -15.68
CA LEU A 11 22.43 -47.27 -14.97
C LEU A 11 22.48 -46.02 -15.85
N ASN A 12 22.88 -46.13 -17.12
CA ASN A 12 22.92 -45.05 -18.08
C ASN A 12 21.48 -44.53 -18.41
N THR A 13 20.53 -45.43 -18.56
CA THR A 13 19.13 -45.08 -18.83
C THR A 13 18.52 -44.36 -17.63
N LEU A 14 18.75 -44.85 -16.40
CA LEU A 14 18.31 -44.20 -15.14
C LEU A 14 18.93 -42.80 -14.96
N SER A 15 20.22 -42.66 -15.26
CA SER A 15 20.91 -41.36 -15.18
C SER A 15 20.31 -40.36 -16.18
N THR A 16 20.03 -40.79 -17.40
CA THR A 16 19.42 -39.96 -18.43
C THR A 16 17.99 -39.55 -18.03
N VAL A 17 17.18 -40.47 -17.51
CA VAL A 17 15.80 -40.18 -17.05
C VAL A 17 15.83 -39.25 -15.84
N LEU A 18 16.75 -39.41 -14.89
CA LEU A 18 16.93 -38.53 -13.74
C LEU A 18 17.33 -37.12 -14.17
N LEU A 19 18.24 -37.00 -15.14
CA LEU A 19 18.63 -35.69 -15.70
C LEU A 19 17.47 -35.01 -16.42
N GLN A 20 16.67 -35.77 -17.19
CA GLN A 20 15.45 -35.22 -17.84
C GLN A 20 14.38 -34.82 -16.82
N LEU A 21 14.19 -35.59 -15.76
CA LEU A 21 13.30 -35.25 -14.65
C LEU A 21 13.80 -34.02 -13.91
N GLN A 22 15.09 -33.89 -13.64
CA GLN A 22 15.67 -32.69 -13.02
C GLN A 22 15.47 -31.44 -13.88
N GLN A 23 15.56 -31.56 -15.20
CA GLN A 23 15.29 -30.45 -16.14
C GLN A 23 13.79 -30.13 -16.31
N SER A 24 12.92 -31.10 -16.05
CA SER A 24 11.47 -30.94 -16.16
C SER A 24 10.78 -30.59 -14.83
N LEU A 25 11.47 -30.78 -13.71
CA LEU A 25 10.94 -30.32 -12.42
C LEU A 25 11.00 -28.78 -12.42
N PRO A 26 9.90 -28.09 -12.14
CA PRO A 26 9.96 -26.68 -11.88
C PRO A 26 10.97 -26.45 -10.75
N GLU A 27 11.86 -25.48 -10.91
CA GLU A 27 12.77 -25.07 -9.84
C GLU A 27 11.98 -24.99 -8.55
N LEU A 28 12.39 -25.76 -7.54
CA LEU A 28 11.79 -25.66 -6.21
C LEU A 28 11.89 -24.20 -5.80
N LYS A 29 10.79 -23.46 -5.88
CA LYS A 29 10.75 -22.06 -5.41
C LYS A 29 11.31 -22.09 -4.00
N GLN A 30 12.47 -21.46 -3.82
CA GLN A 30 13.05 -21.33 -2.50
C GLN A 30 12.01 -20.71 -1.58
N SER A 31 11.87 -21.27 -0.38
CA SER A 31 10.98 -20.67 0.62
C SER A 31 11.36 -19.19 0.78
N PRO A 32 10.39 -18.26 0.77
CA PRO A 32 10.70 -16.85 0.90
C PRO A 32 11.50 -16.58 2.17
N ASP A 33 12.47 -15.68 2.06
CA ASP A 33 13.18 -15.17 3.24
C ASP A 33 12.25 -14.23 4.02
N PHE A 34 11.80 -14.66 5.19
CA PHE A 34 10.93 -13.88 6.07
C PHE A 34 11.70 -13.11 7.16
N SER A 35 13.00 -12.91 7.02
CA SER A 35 13.83 -12.18 7.99
C SER A 35 13.58 -10.65 7.97
N ALA A 36 13.08 -10.11 6.85
CA ALA A 36 12.82 -8.68 6.70
C ALA A 36 11.51 -8.25 7.36
N TYR A 37 11.40 -6.97 7.68
CA TYR A 37 10.14 -6.34 8.15
C TYR A 37 9.19 -5.96 7.01
N ALA A 38 9.73 -5.71 5.81
CA ALA A 38 8.94 -5.38 4.64
C ALA A 38 9.36 -6.18 3.42
N TYR A 39 8.39 -6.37 2.54
CA TYR A 39 8.52 -7.14 1.32
C TYR A 39 7.83 -6.41 0.18
N LYS A 40 8.31 -6.64 -1.04
CA LYS A 40 7.59 -6.29 -2.26
C LYS A 40 7.17 -7.57 -2.97
N TRP A 41 5.89 -7.65 -3.34
CA TRP A 41 5.41 -8.68 -4.25
C TRP A 41 5.78 -8.29 -5.68
N GLN A 42 6.47 -9.13 -6.39
CA GLN A 42 6.88 -8.89 -7.76
C GLN A 42 7.13 -10.18 -8.51
N ALA A 43 6.49 -10.33 -9.68
CA ALA A 43 6.65 -11.49 -10.58
C ALA A 43 6.35 -12.84 -9.88
N GLY A 44 5.33 -12.88 -9.01
CA GLY A 44 4.95 -14.10 -8.27
C GLY A 44 5.89 -14.47 -7.12
N GLU A 45 6.73 -13.54 -6.66
CA GLU A 45 7.70 -13.75 -5.58
C GLU A 45 7.64 -12.65 -4.53
N LEU A 46 7.94 -13.04 -3.29
CA LEU A 46 8.06 -12.13 -2.15
C LEU A 46 9.53 -11.71 -1.99
N LYS A 47 9.86 -10.47 -2.37
CA LYS A 47 11.22 -9.91 -2.30
C LYS A 47 11.41 -9.09 -1.03
N PRO A 48 12.41 -9.40 -0.17
CA PRO A 48 12.65 -8.65 1.05
C PRO A 48 13.17 -7.24 0.76
N ILE A 49 12.72 -6.26 1.56
CA ILE A 49 13.18 -4.87 1.53
C ILE A 49 13.99 -4.61 2.80
N HIS A 50 15.32 -4.53 2.69
CA HIS A 50 16.21 -4.36 3.84
C HIS A 50 16.42 -2.89 4.22
N GLN A 51 16.29 -1.96 3.28
CA GLN A 51 16.47 -0.53 3.53
C GLN A 51 15.13 0.19 3.52
N LEU A 52 14.53 0.34 4.68
CA LEU A 52 13.28 1.08 4.85
C LEU A 52 13.58 2.53 5.24
N LYS A 53 12.92 3.47 4.58
CA LYS A 53 12.88 4.85 5.06
C LYS A 53 12.04 4.87 6.32
N GLN A 54 12.67 5.11 7.46
CA GLN A 54 11.97 5.27 8.73
C GLN A 54 11.11 6.55 8.70
N ILE A 55 9.87 6.40 9.08
CA ILE A 55 8.91 7.49 9.27
C ILE A 55 8.28 7.26 10.64
N GLU A 56 8.37 8.25 11.51
CA GLU A 56 7.77 8.18 12.83
C GLU A 56 6.31 8.65 12.80
N LEU A 57 5.44 8.04 13.60
CA LEU A 57 4.05 8.50 13.75
C LEU A 57 4.00 9.94 14.28
N ALA A 58 5.01 10.37 15.04
CA ALA A 58 5.16 11.73 15.54
C ALA A 58 5.39 12.77 14.43
N ASP A 59 5.95 12.37 13.28
CA ASP A 59 6.19 13.25 12.14
C ASP A 59 4.92 13.59 11.35
N LEU A 60 3.86 12.82 11.57
CA LEU A 60 2.60 12.97 10.85
C LEU A 60 1.67 13.92 11.63
N LYS A 61 1.65 15.19 11.23
CA LYS A 61 0.85 16.26 11.85
C LYS A 61 -0.44 16.51 11.08
N GLY A 62 -1.48 16.96 11.82
CA GLY A 62 -2.78 17.34 11.25
C GLY A 62 -3.64 16.19 10.78
N ILE A 63 -3.31 14.96 11.16
CA ILE A 63 -4.07 13.75 10.86
C ILE A 63 -4.29 12.89 12.13
N GLU A 64 -4.42 13.54 13.28
CA GLU A 64 -4.48 12.87 14.58
C GLU A 64 -5.63 11.87 14.66
N ARG A 65 -6.81 12.26 14.19
CA ARG A 65 -7.99 11.38 14.15
C ARG A 65 -7.78 10.15 13.27
N GLN A 66 -7.15 10.33 12.11
CA GLN A 66 -6.84 9.22 11.20
C GLN A 66 -5.79 8.30 11.81
N LYS A 67 -4.73 8.88 12.42
CA LYS A 67 -3.69 8.13 13.14
C LYS A 67 -4.31 7.26 14.24
N GLU A 68 -5.10 7.85 15.10
CA GLU A 68 -5.73 7.14 16.22
C GLU A 68 -6.52 5.92 15.75
N LYS A 69 -7.37 6.08 14.72
CA LYS A 69 -8.19 4.99 14.18
C LYS A 69 -7.37 3.89 13.51
N VAL A 70 -6.36 4.27 12.71
CA VAL A 70 -5.51 3.29 12.02
C VAL A 70 -4.64 2.55 13.03
N ILE A 71 -4.07 3.24 14.03
CA ILE A 71 -3.31 2.63 15.12
C ILE A 71 -4.17 1.64 15.90
N GLN A 72 -5.38 2.05 16.29
CA GLN A 72 -6.31 1.17 16.99
C GLN A 72 -6.60 -0.11 16.21
N ASN A 73 -6.93 0.01 14.91
CA ASN A 73 -7.20 -1.15 14.05
C ASN A 73 -5.97 -2.05 13.91
N THR A 74 -4.77 -1.46 13.76
CA THR A 74 -3.52 -2.22 13.67
C THR A 74 -3.19 -2.95 14.97
N LEU A 75 -3.42 -2.33 16.14
CA LEU A 75 -3.22 -2.97 17.43
C LEU A 75 -4.22 -4.10 17.69
N GLN A 76 -5.47 -3.94 17.26
CA GLN A 76 -6.46 -5.02 17.29
C GLN A 76 -5.95 -6.21 16.48
N PHE A 77 -5.48 -5.96 15.25
CA PHE A 77 -4.94 -6.98 14.37
C PHE A 77 -3.72 -7.71 14.97
N LEU A 78 -2.76 -6.97 15.52
CA LEU A 78 -1.56 -7.53 16.16
C LEU A 78 -1.91 -8.43 17.35
N LYS A 79 -2.95 -8.09 18.11
CA LYS A 79 -3.43 -8.86 19.25
C LYS A 79 -4.36 -10.03 18.86
N GLY A 80 -4.56 -10.26 17.55
CA GLY A 80 -5.47 -11.32 17.07
C GLY A 80 -6.96 -11.03 17.34
N LEU A 81 -7.30 -9.77 17.63
CA LEU A 81 -8.67 -9.30 17.75
C LEU A 81 -9.26 -8.98 16.37
N PRO A 82 -10.59 -8.90 16.24
CA PRO A 82 -11.23 -8.48 14.99
C PRO A 82 -10.67 -7.12 14.51
N ALA A 83 -10.22 -7.06 13.26
CA ALA A 83 -9.69 -5.87 12.63
C ALA A 83 -10.23 -5.79 11.20
N ASN A 84 -10.31 -4.58 10.67
CA ASN A 84 -10.86 -4.31 9.34
C ASN A 84 -9.75 -4.10 8.31
N ASP A 85 -10.09 -4.35 7.05
CA ASP A 85 -9.34 -3.80 5.93
C ASP A 85 -9.53 -2.28 5.89
N VAL A 86 -8.48 -1.56 5.47
CA VAL A 86 -8.40 -0.09 5.59
C VAL A 86 -8.25 0.57 4.23
N LEU A 87 -9.12 1.53 3.93
CA LEU A 87 -9.02 2.40 2.77
C LEU A 87 -8.75 3.85 3.20
N LEU A 88 -7.63 4.42 2.74
CA LEU A 88 -7.23 5.79 3.00
C LEU A 88 -7.38 6.61 1.72
N THR A 89 -8.34 7.53 1.68
CA THR A 89 -8.63 8.34 0.49
C THR A 89 -8.27 9.81 0.69
N GLY A 90 -8.02 10.54 -0.39
CA GLY A 90 -7.82 11.98 -0.35
C GLY A 90 -6.61 12.48 -1.13
N SER A 91 -6.33 13.77 -1.05
CA SER A 91 -5.32 14.46 -1.86
C SER A 91 -3.92 13.88 -1.72
N ARG A 92 -3.10 14.03 -2.75
CA ARG A 92 -1.69 13.62 -2.74
C ARG A 92 -0.90 14.39 -1.68
N GLY A 93 0.04 13.69 -1.02
CA GLY A 93 0.95 14.30 -0.04
C GLY A 93 0.32 14.65 1.31
N THR A 94 -0.86 14.14 1.64
CA THR A 94 -1.56 14.34 2.93
C THR A 94 -1.18 13.35 4.03
N GLY A 95 -0.27 12.40 3.74
CA GLY A 95 0.22 11.46 4.76
C GLY A 95 -0.32 10.03 4.65
N LYS A 96 -1.21 9.71 3.70
CA LYS A 96 -1.83 8.37 3.54
C LYS A 96 -0.80 7.23 3.49
N SER A 97 0.12 7.26 2.53
CA SER A 97 1.15 6.21 2.41
C SER A 97 2.19 6.29 3.54
N SER A 98 2.38 7.49 4.12
CA SER A 98 3.32 7.69 5.22
C SER A 98 2.84 7.05 6.51
N ILE A 99 1.53 7.06 6.80
CA ILE A 99 1.00 6.45 8.01
C ILE A 99 1.18 4.93 8.00
N VAL A 100 0.96 4.25 6.86
CA VAL A 100 1.17 2.81 6.74
C VAL A 100 2.63 2.43 7.01
N ARG A 101 3.58 3.21 6.45
CA ARG A 101 5.01 3.00 6.70
C ARG A 101 5.41 3.31 8.15
N ALA A 102 4.80 4.32 8.76
CA ALA A 102 5.04 4.67 10.15
C ALA A 102 4.54 3.57 11.12
N LEU A 103 3.43 2.90 10.81
CA LEU A 103 2.97 1.73 11.56
C LEU A 103 4.01 0.60 11.55
N LEU A 104 4.64 0.36 10.40
CA LEU A 104 5.69 -0.64 10.34
C LEU A 104 6.88 -0.26 11.22
N THR A 105 7.32 1.01 11.16
CA THR A 105 8.41 1.51 12.02
C THR A 105 8.11 1.32 13.50
N GLU A 106 6.86 1.54 13.91
CA GLU A 106 6.43 1.48 15.32
C GLU A 106 6.22 0.04 15.81
N TYR A 107 5.70 -0.84 14.95
CA TYR A 107 5.19 -2.16 15.38
C TYR A 107 5.92 -3.36 14.78
N ALA A 108 7.00 -3.16 14.02
CA ALA A 108 7.77 -4.27 13.42
C ALA A 108 8.28 -5.27 14.47
N ASP A 109 8.77 -4.76 15.60
CA ASP A 109 9.28 -5.57 16.71
C ASP A 109 8.17 -6.32 17.47
N GLN A 110 6.91 -5.90 17.29
CA GLN A 110 5.72 -6.59 17.81
C GLN A 110 5.16 -7.63 16.83
N GLY A 111 5.90 -7.94 15.77
CA GLY A 111 5.53 -8.95 14.79
C GLY A 111 4.79 -8.41 13.56
N LEU A 112 4.66 -7.08 13.39
CA LEU A 112 4.09 -6.52 12.17
C LEU A 112 5.05 -6.69 11.00
N ARG A 113 4.48 -7.07 9.85
CA ARG A 113 5.18 -7.13 8.54
C ARG A 113 4.36 -6.41 7.49
N LEU A 114 5.04 -5.87 6.48
CA LEU A 114 4.40 -5.16 5.37
C LEU A 114 4.73 -5.85 4.05
N ILE A 115 3.72 -6.15 3.25
CA ILE A 115 3.87 -6.63 1.88
C ILE A 115 3.33 -5.55 0.96
N GLU A 116 4.20 -4.87 0.22
CA GLU A 116 3.80 -3.92 -0.81
C GLU A 116 3.44 -4.68 -2.09
N ILE A 117 2.24 -4.43 -2.62
CA ILE A 117 1.74 -5.02 -3.85
C ILE A 117 1.33 -3.91 -4.83
N GLU A 118 1.64 -4.08 -6.10
CA GLU A 118 1.16 -3.19 -7.14
C GLU A 118 -0.28 -3.54 -7.52
N ARG A 119 -1.03 -2.55 -8.01
CA ARG A 119 -2.43 -2.74 -8.40
C ARG A 119 -2.59 -3.88 -9.41
N ASP A 120 -1.66 -3.99 -10.35
CA ASP A 120 -1.74 -4.96 -11.43
C ASP A 120 -1.50 -6.41 -10.98
N ASP A 121 -0.91 -6.58 -9.78
CA ASP A 121 -0.64 -7.89 -9.17
C ASP A 121 -1.73 -8.31 -8.14
N LEU A 122 -2.83 -7.56 -7.99
CA LEU A 122 -3.89 -7.87 -7.00
C LEU A 122 -4.58 -9.22 -7.22
N SER A 123 -4.52 -9.76 -8.43
CA SER A 123 -4.96 -11.14 -8.72
C SER A 123 -4.18 -12.21 -7.95
N ASP A 124 -2.96 -11.87 -7.48
CA ASP A 124 -2.08 -12.78 -6.75
C ASP A 124 -2.33 -12.78 -5.23
N LEU A 125 -3.27 -11.96 -4.73
CA LEU A 125 -3.63 -11.93 -3.31
C LEU A 125 -3.88 -13.32 -2.70
N PRO A 126 -4.60 -14.26 -3.36
CA PRO A 126 -4.77 -15.62 -2.84
C PRO A 126 -3.44 -16.38 -2.70
N GLN A 127 -2.49 -16.17 -3.62
CA GLN A 127 -1.16 -16.77 -3.57
C GLN A 127 -0.34 -16.20 -2.41
N ILE A 128 -0.37 -14.89 -2.19
CA ILE A 128 0.27 -14.24 -1.05
C ILE A 128 -0.31 -14.79 0.26
N GLN A 129 -1.64 -14.88 0.34
CA GLN A 129 -2.34 -15.43 1.50
C GLN A 129 -1.88 -16.84 1.84
N GLN A 130 -1.79 -17.71 0.84
CA GLN A 130 -1.31 -19.08 1.00
C GLN A 130 0.15 -19.12 1.47
N LEU A 131 0.99 -18.23 0.95
CA LEU A 131 2.41 -18.16 1.27
C LEU A 131 2.69 -17.78 2.73
N ILE A 132 1.86 -16.90 3.30
CA ILE A 132 1.98 -16.43 4.68
C ILE A 132 1.11 -17.19 5.68
N ALA A 133 0.29 -18.13 5.20
CA ALA A 133 -0.59 -18.91 6.04
C ALA A 133 0.18 -19.66 7.14
N GLY A 134 -0.36 -19.65 8.37
CA GLY A 134 0.24 -20.35 9.51
C GLY A 134 1.46 -19.68 10.12
N ARG A 135 1.92 -18.54 9.58
CA ARG A 135 3.03 -17.80 10.18
C ARG A 135 2.56 -17.02 11.42
N PRO A 136 3.43 -16.85 12.43
CA PRO A 136 3.10 -16.13 13.66
C PRO A 136 3.01 -14.61 13.44
N GLU A 137 3.72 -14.07 12.43
CA GLU A 137 3.73 -12.64 12.13
C GLU A 137 2.39 -12.20 11.58
N LYS A 138 2.10 -10.92 11.73
CA LYS A 138 0.90 -10.24 11.20
C LYS A 138 1.28 -9.38 10.01
N PHE A 139 0.62 -9.61 8.89
CA PHE A 139 0.97 -8.98 7.61
C PHE A 139 -0.07 -7.94 7.20
N ILE A 140 0.37 -6.70 6.97
CA ILE A 140 -0.40 -5.71 6.21
C ILE A 140 -0.01 -5.89 4.74
N VAL A 141 -0.97 -6.30 3.89
CA VAL A 141 -0.81 -6.25 2.44
C VAL A 141 -1.21 -4.85 1.99
N TYR A 142 -0.25 -4.11 1.48
CA TYR A 142 -0.39 -2.69 1.21
C TYR A 142 -0.38 -2.39 -0.29
N CYS A 143 -1.45 -1.77 -0.78
CA CYS A 143 -1.56 -1.27 -2.15
C CYS A 143 -1.60 0.27 -2.16
N ASP A 144 -0.55 0.90 -2.72
CA ASP A 144 -0.48 2.36 -2.84
C ASP A 144 -1.14 2.84 -4.15
N ASP A 145 -1.83 3.97 -4.06
CA ASP A 145 -2.51 4.66 -5.18
C ASP A 145 -3.52 3.77 -5.94
N LEU A 146 -4.33 3.02 -5.18
CA LEU A 146 -5.36 2.14 -5.72
C LEU A 146 -6.41 2.95 -6.47
N ALA A 147 -6.58 2.64 -7.75
CA ALA A 147 -7.60 3.22 -8.61
C ALA A 147 -7.88 2.26 -9.76
N PHE A 148 -9.15 1.99 -10.06
CA PHE A 148 -9.58 1.10 -11.12
C PHE A 148 -10.23 1.85 -12.27
N ASN A 149 -10.23 1.24 -13.43
CA ASN A 149 -11.08 1.56 -14.56
C ASN A 149 -12.28 0.60 -14.58
N ALA A 150 -13.35 0.95 -15.30
CA ALA A 150 -14.60 0.18 -15.31
C ALA A 150 -14.43 -1.30 -15.78
N GLU A 151 -13.39 -1.57 -16.58
CA GLU A 151 -13.12 -2.89 -17.18
C GLU A 151 -11.97 -3.65 -16.51
N ASP A 152 -11.50 -3.19 -15.34
CA ASP A 152 -10.30 -3.74 -14.72
C ASP A 152 -10.59 -5.07 -14.00
N GLU A 153 -9.98 -6.17 -14.46
CA GLU A 153 -10.16 -7.51 -13.87
C GLU A 153 -9.64 -7.58 -12.41
N ASN A 154 -8.64 -6.77 -12.05
CA ASN A 154 -8.09 -6.71 -10.70
C ASN A 154 -9.10 -6.22 -9.67
N TYR A 155 -10.11 -5.44 -10.10
CA TYR A 155 -11.25 -5.07 -9.28
C TYR A 155 -11.99 -6.29 -8.72
N ARG A 156 -12.25 -7.29 -9.56
CA ARG A 156 -12.98 -8.52 -9.18
C ARG A 156 -12.17 -9.35 -8.18
N SER A 157 -10.87 -9.44 -8.39
CA SER A 157 -9.97 -10.17 -7.49
C SER A 157 -9.95 -9.55 -6.11
N LEU A 158 -9.77 -8.23 -6.01
CA LEU A 158 -9.81 -7.52 -4.74
C LEU A 158 -11.18 -7.65 -4.05
N LYS A 159 -12.27 -7.52 -4.80
CA LYS A 159 -13.64 -7.70 -4.30
C LYS A 159 -13.81 -9.08 -3.66
N SER A 160 -13.38 -10.14 -4.34
CA SER A 160 -13.48 -11.52 -3.85
C SER A 160 -12.71 -11.72 -2.54
N VAL A 161 -11.54 -11.11 -2.40
CA VAL A 161 -10.73 -11.23 -1.18
C VAL A 161 -11.35 -10.45 -0.03
N LEU A 162 -11.83 -9.22 -0.27
CA LEU A 162 -12.51 -8.39 0.74
C LEU A 162 -13.85 -8.99 1.22
N ASP A 163 -14.59 -9.68 0.34
CA ASP A 163 -15.84 -10.37 0.72
C ASP A 163 -15.61 -11.61 1.59
N GLY A 164 -14.36 -11.95 1.86
CA GLY A 164 -14.01 -13.15 2.56
C GLY A 164 -14.18 -14.36 1.66
N SER A 165 -13.13 -14.74 0.93
CA SER A 165 -13.12 -16.03 0.24
C SER A 165 -13.50 -17.13 1.22
N LEU A 166 -14.24 -18.16 0.79
CA LEU A 166 -14.72 -19.31 1.58
C LEU A 166 -13.62 -20.04 2.39
N GLN A 167 -12.35 -19.66 2.22
CA GLN A 167 -11.24 -20.07 3.06
C GLN A 167 -11.16 -19.16 4.29
N SER A 168 -12.05 -19.39 5.24
CA SER A 168 -11.95 -18.89 6.61
C SER A 168 -10.67 -19.45 7.25
N GLY A 169 -9.51 -18.77 7.09
CA GLY A 169 -8.30 -19.43 7.55
C GLY A 169 -7.09 -18.57 7.85
N SER A 170 -6.95 -17.38 7.35
CA SER A 170 -5.76 -16.62 7.74
C SER A 170 -6.13 -15.33 8.46
N SER A 171 -6.25 -15.44 9.77
CA SER A 171 -6.33 -14.29 10.68
C SER A 171 -5.02 -13.49 10.78
N ASN A 172 -4.04 -13.75 9.90
CA ASN A 172 -2.71 -13.16 9.99
C ASN A 172 -2.40 -12.12 8.89
N PHE A 173 -3.39 -11.72 8.06
CA PHE A 173 -3.23 -10.58 7.16
C PHE A 173 -4.47 -9.69 7.11
N VAL A 174 -4.25 -8.40 6.80
CA VAL A 174 -5.27 -7.39 6.48
C VAL A 174 -4.79 -6.56 5.29
N ILE A 175 -5.74 -5.99 4.53
CA ILE A 175 -5.44 -5.16 3.37
C ILE A 175 -5.52 -3.70 3.76
N TYR A 176 -4.44 -2.94 3.51
CA TYR A 176 -4.44 -1.49 3.61
C TYR A 176 -4.23 -0.91 2.22
N ALA A 177 -5.12 -0.03 1.80
CA ALA A 177 -5.03 0.61 0.50
C ALA A 177 -5.07 2.14 0.63
N THR A 178 -4.37 2.83 -0.26
CA THR A 178 -4.50 4.27 -0.41
C THR A 178 -5.09 4.61 -1.76
N SER A 179 -5.85 5.70 -1.86
CA SER A 179 -6.32 6.23 -3.14
C SER A 179 -6.27 7.76 -3.14
N ASN A 180 -5.93 8.32 -4.29
CA ASN A 180 -6.03 9.75 -4.52
C ASN A 180 -7.43 10.16 -5.03
N ARG A 181 -8.30 9.19 -5.29
CA ARG A 181 -9.72 9.38 -5.64
C ARG A 181 -10.57 9.20 -4.40
N ARG A 182 -11.71 9.87 -4.33
CA ARG A 182 -12.70 9.66 -3.28
C ARG A 182 -13.35 8.29 -3.40
N HIS A 183 -13.68 7.90 -4.62
CA HIS A 183 -14.15 6.56 -4.97
C HIS A 183 -13.08 5.86 -5.82
N LEU A 184 -12.93 4.56 -5.67
CA LEU A 184 -11.88 3.77 -6.33
C LEU A 184 -12.05 3.68 -7.85
N LEU A 185 -13.26 3.90 -8.36
CA LEU A 185 -13.60 3.95 -9.77
C LEU A 185 -13.82 5.40 -10.26
N PRO A 186 -13.63 5.70 -11.56
CA PRO A 186 -13.85 7.04 -12.12
C PRO A 186 -15.31 7.48 -11.96
N GLU A 187 -15.52 8.73 -11.54
CA GLU A 187 -16.81 9.42 -11.67
C GLU A 187 -16.88 9.99 -13.10
N PHE A 188 -17.81 9.54 -13.92
CA PHE A 188 -18.02 10.14 -15.23
C PHE A 188 -18.88 11.42 -15.07
N MET A 189 -18.56 12.49 -15.81
CA MET A 189 -19.27 13.77 -15.75
C MET A 189 -20.78 13.65 -16.05
N HIS A 190 -21.22 12.59 -16.73
CA HIS A 190 -22.64 12.34 -17.00
C HIS A 190 -23.44 11.88 -15.77
N GLU A 191 -22.78 11.41 -14.73
CA GLU A 191 -23.43 10.92 -13.50
C GLU A 191 -23.99 12.05 -12.63
N ASN A 192 -23.53 13.29 -12.83
CA ASN A 192 -23.93 14.48 -12.05
C ASN A 192 -24.88 15.42 -12.80
N THR A 193 -25.35 15.08 -14.00
CA THR A 193 -26.27 15.92 -14.76
C THR A 193 -27.71 15.44 -14.54
N PRO A 194 -28.67 16.31 -14.11
CA PRO A 194 -30.06 15.93 -14.06
C PRO A 194 -30.51 15.56 -15.48
N VAL A 195 -31.12 14.38 -15.65
CA VAL A 195 -31.59 13.89 -16.93
C VAL A 195 -32.69 14.80 -17.45
N THR A 196 -32.36 15.83 -18.21
CA THR A 196 -33.28 16.50 -19.14
C THR A 196 -33.26 15.69 -20.43
N LYS A 197 -34.41 15.14 -20.79
CA LYS A 197 -34.65 14.40 -22.01
C LYS A 197 -34.25 15.22 -23.23
N VAL A 198 -33.08 14.94 -23.81
CA VAL A 198 -32.71 15.37 -25.16
C VAL A 198 -31.98 14.21 -25.82
N ASP A 199 -32.35 13.87 -27.03
CA ASP A 199 -31.89 12.78 -27.86
C ASP A 199 -30.38 12.51 -27.80
N VAL A 200 -30.01 11.32 -27.36
CA VAL A 200 -28.62 10.84 -27.31
C VAL A 200 -28.47 9.64 -28.26
N PRO A 201 -27.40 9.56 -29.07
CA PRO A 201 -27.16 8.45 -29.99
C PRO A 201 -26.98 7.12 -29.28
N GLN A 202 -27.42 6.07 -29.90
CA GLN A 202 -27.64 4.68 -29.48
C GLN A 202 -26.38 3.85 -29.13
N TYR A 203 -25.44 4.39 -28.32
CA TYR A 203 -24.31 3.64 -27.73
C TYR A 203 -24.07 4.08 -26.29
N THR A 204 -25.11 4.07 -25.47
CA THR A 204 -24.99 4.36 -24.04
C THR A 204 -25.21 3.08 -23.26
N GLU A 205 -24.34 2.77 -22.35
CA GLU A 205 -24.44 1.64 -21.40
C GLU A 205 -25.88 1.57 -20.85
N LEU A 206 -26.45 0.38 -20.91
CA LEU A 206 -27.85 0.11 -20.59
C LEU A 206 -28.22 0.40 -19.11
N HIS A 207 -27.22 0.56 -18.20
CA HIS A 207 -27.45 0.72 -16.76
C HIS A 207 -26.41 1.64 -16.06
N PRO A 208 -26.49 2.97 -16.20
CA PRO A 208 -25.58 3.88 -15.50
C PRO A 208 -25.65 3.78 -13.96
N GLN A 209 -26.82 3.41 -13.42
CA GLN A 209 -27.03 3.26 -11.97
C GLN A 209 -26.33 2.02 -11.41
N GLU A 210 -26.34 0.90 -12.13
CA GLU A 210 -25.64 -0.33 -11.72
C GLU A 210 -24.11 -0.11 -11.65
N ALA A 211 -23.56 0.65 -12.60
CA ALA A 211 -22.14 1.01 -12.58
C ALA A 211 -21.77 1.89 -11.39
N ILE A 212 -22.64 2.80 -10.96
CA ILE A 212 -22.45 3.65 -9.77
C ILE A 212 -22.54 2.82 -8.49
N GLU A 213 -23.55 1.94 -8.38
CA GLU A 213 -23.72 1.06 -7.23
C GLU A 213 -22.53 0.09 -7.10
N GLU A 214 -22.02 -0.42 -8.21
CA GLU A 214 -20.84 -1.29 -8.21
C GLU A 214 -19.57 -0.53 -7.77
N LYS A 215 -19.44 0.75 -8.13
CA LYS A 215 -18.32 1.64 -7.77
C LYS A 215 -18.28 1.96 -6.27
N ILE A 216 -19.43 2.21 -5.66
CA ILE A 216 -19.57 2.44 -4.22
C ILE A 216 -19.29 1.14 -3.46
N SER A 217 -19.80 0.03 -3.98
CA SER A 217 -19.75 -1.30 -3.40
C SER A 217 -18.34 -1.80 -3.04
N LEU A 218 -17.28 -1.45 -3.78
CA LEU A 218 -15.92 -1.86 -3.41
C LEU A 218 -15.37 -1.06 -2.23
N SER A 219 -15.59 0.25 -2.22
CA SER A 219 -15.13 1.11 -1.13
C SER A 219 -15.80 0.75 0.20
N ASP A 220 -17.06 0.35 0.15
CA ASP A 220 -17.86 -0.05 1.33
C ASP A 220 -17.40 -1.38 1.95
N ARG A 221 -16.66 -2.21 1.18
CA ARG A 221 -16.08 -3.46 1.70
C ARG A 221 -14.89 -3.24 2.62
N PHE A 222 -14.25 -2.08 2.53
CA PHE A 222 -13.26 -1.69 3.51
C PHE A 222 -13.98 -1.27 4.81
N GLY A 223 -13.88 -2.08 5.85
CA GLY A 223 -14.56 -1.83 7.11
C GLY A 223 -14.07 -0.55 7.83
N LEU A 224 -12.89 -0.04 7.47
CA LEU A 224 -12.37 1.25 7.94
C LEU A 224 -11.98 2.14 6.76
N TRP A 225 -12.82 3.12 6.46
CA TRP A 225 -12.56 4.13 5.43
C TRP A 225 -12.28 5.49 6.06
N LEU A 226 -11.12 6.08 5.72
CA LEU A 226 -10.66 7.35 6.28
C LEU A 226 -10.28 8.34 5.18
N SER A 227 -10.84 9.53 5.25
CA SER A 227 -10.55 10.61 4.30
C SER A 227 -9.46 11.55 4.84
N PHE A 228 -8.54 11.93 3.95
CA PHE A 228 -7.46 12.87 4.19
C PHE A 228 -7.69 14.14 3.38
N TYR A 229 -7.72 15.27 4.05
CA TYR A 229 -8.04 16.57 3.46
C TYR A 229 -6.79 17.36 3.10
N PRO A 230 -6.89 18.30 2.12
CA PRO A 230 -5.82 19.24 1.84
C PRO A 230 -5.43 20.05 3.09
N MET A 231 -4.14 20.39 3.18
CA MET A 231 -3.61 21.16 4.30
C MET A 231 -3.87 22.66 4.11
N ASP A 232 -4.17 23.33 5.19
CA ASP A 232 -4.12 24.78 5.25
C ASP A 232 -2.68 25.30 5.38
N GLN A 233 -2.52 26.63 5.39
CA GLN A 233 -1.21 27.24 5.46
C GLN A 233 -0.56 27.03 6.84
N ASN A 234 -1.34 27.04 7.91
CA ASN A 234 -0.81 26.94 9.26
C ASN A 234 -0.26 25.56 9.52
N LEU A 235 -1.02 24.52 9.16
CA LEU A 235 -0.55 23.14 9.25
C LEU A 235 0.68 22.87 8.38
N TYR A 236 0.73 23.43 7.16
CA TYR A 236 1.92 23.32 6.31
C TYR A 236 3.16 23.89 6.99
N LEU A 237 3.05 25.08 7.59
CA LEU A 237 4.15 25.73 8.30
C LEU A 237 4.52 25.02 9.61
N GLU A 238 3.55 24.45 10.31
CA GLU A 238 3.79 23.61 11.49
C GLU A 238 4.62 22.37 11.13
N ILE A 239 4.33 21.72 10.00
CA ILE A 239 5.11 20.58 9.52
C ILE A 239 6.54 21.03 9.14
N VAL A 240 6.70 22.17 8.48
CA VAL A 240 8.02 22.73 8.17
C VAL A 240 8.79 22.98 9.46
N GLU A 241 8.18 23.65 10.44
CA GLU A 241 8.79 23.93 11.75
C GLU A 241 9.21 22.66 12.48
N HIS A 242 8.36 21.62 12.44
CA HIS A 242 8.67 20.33 13.04
C HIS A 242 9.95 19.72 12.46
N TYR A 243 10.12 19.72 11.12
CA TYR A 243 11.33 19.18 10.49
C TYR A 243 12.56 20.05 10.69
N LEU A 244 12.40 21.38 10.76
CA LEU A 244 13.50 22.28 11.09
C LEU A 244 13.98 22.06 12.55
N LYS A 245 13.05 21.90 13.50
CA LYS A 245 13.37 21.60 14.90
C LYS A 245 14.13 20.27 15.07
N LYS A 246 13.82 19.25 14.26
CA LYS A 246 14.58 17.98 14.24
C LYS A 246 16.05 18.16 13.81
N ALA A 247 16.37 19.28 13.15
CA ALA A 247 17.73 19.66 12.74
C ALA A 247 18.29 20.81 13.57
N ASP A 248 17.74 21.04 14.77
CA ASP A 248 18.13 22.14 15.69
C ASP A 248 18.04 23.54 15.07
N MET A 249 17.12 23.74 14.12
CA MET A 249 16.87 24.99 13.44
C MET A 249 15.49 25.57 13.79
N GLN A 250 15.38 26.89 13.75
CA GLN A 250 14.11 27.60 13.98
C GLN A 250 13.46 28.03 12.66
N LEU A 251 12.14 28.12 12.66
CA LEU A 251 11.37 28.70 11.54
C LEU A 251 11.45 30.24 11.63
N THR A 252 12.52 30.83 11.08
CA THR A 252 12.69 32.27 10.97
C THR A 252 11.67 32.90 10.02
N ALA A 253 11.52 34.24 10.06
CA ALA A 253 10.66 34.97 9.13
C ALA A 253 11.06 34.72 7.65
N GLU A 254 12.36 34.63 7.39
CA GLU A 254 12.90 34.31 6.06
C GLU A 254 12.55 32.89 5.64
N ALA A 255 12.83 31.88 6.48
CA ALA A 255 12.49 30.47 6.22
C ALA A 255 10.99 30.30 5.96
N ARG A 256 10.15 31.04 6.74
CA ARG A 256 8.69 31.04 6.55
C ARG A 256 8.29 31.58 5.18
N ALA A 257 8.88 32.72 4.76
CA ALA A 257 8.58 33.31 3.45
C ALA A 257 9.00 32.37 2.31
N GLU A 258 10.19 31.78 2.41
CA GLU A 258 10.69 30.83 1.40
C GLU A 258 9.86 29.53 1.36
N ALA A 259 9.42 29.01 2.51
CA ALA A 259 8.53 27.84 2.57
C ALA A 259 7.21 28.10 1.82
N LEU A 260 6.65 29.30 1.98
CA LEU A 260 5.42 29.67 1.27
C LEU A 260 5.63 29.81 -0.24
N ARG A 261 6.73 30.42 -0.68
CA ARG A 261 7.10 30.47 -2.11
C ARG A 261 7.30 29.07 -2.68
N TRP A 262 7.96 28.19 -1.92
CA TRP A 262 8.20 26.79 -2.31
C TRP A 262 6.91 26.02 -2.57
N CYS A 263 5.90 26.12 -1.69
CA CYS A 263 4.64 25.43 -1.90
C CYS A 263 3.79 26.06 -3.01
N GLN A 264 3.84 27.40 -3.20
CA GLN A 264 3.17 28.09 -4.30
C GLN A 264 3.70 27.64 -5.66
N ALA A 265 5.02 27.57 -5.82
CA ALA A 265 5.66 27.10 -7.06
C ALA A 265 5.27 25.65 -7.43
N ARG A 266 4.83 24.83 -6.46
CA ARG A 266 4.36 23.44 -6.66
C ARG A 266 2.85 23.30 -6.75
N GLY A 267 2.12 24.39 -6.66
CA GLY A 267 0.66 24.41 -6.75
C GLY A 267 -0.10 23.75 -5.61
N GLN A 268 0.59 23.29 -4.54
CA GLN A 268 -0.09 22.64 -3.41
C GLN A 268 0.68 22.70 -2.09
N ARG A 269 -0.07 22.80 -1.00
CA ARG A 269 0.44 22.61 0.36
C ARG A 269 0.28 21.14 0.75
N SER A 270 1.39 20.47 1.04
CA SER A 270 1.38 19.06 1.40
C SER A 270 2.54 18.72 2.34
N GLY A 271 2.40 17.64 3.12
CA GLY A 271 3.49 17.15 3.98
C GLY A 271 4.75 16.80 3.18
N ARG A 272 4.59 16.33 1.94
CA ARG A 272 5.72 16.08 1.02
C ARG A 272 6.44 17.38 0.66
N ALA A 273 5.68 18.45 0.33
CA ALA A 273 6.26 19.75 0.00
C ALA A 273 6.99 20.37 1.23
N ALA A 274 6.39 20.24 2.43
CA ALA A 274 7.00 20.70 3.68
C ALA A 274 8.31 19.97 3.96
N TYR A 275 8.33 18.65 3.89
CA TYR A 275 9.53 17.84 4.07
C TYR A 275 10.64 18.17 3.05
N GLN A 276 10.26 18.31 1.76
CA GLN A 276 11.23 18.64 0.71
C GLN A 276 11.82 20.04 0.90
N PHE A 277 10.99 21.01 1.28
CA PHE A 277 11.47 22.36 1.62
C PHE A 277 12.44 22.31 2.79
N SER A 278 12.05 21.67 3.90
CA SER A 278 12.89 21.59 5.09
C SER A 278 14.24 20.95 4.80
N LYS A 279 14.25 19.85 4.02
CA LYS A 279 15.50 19.22 3.58
C LYS A 279 16.39 20.15 2.75
N HIS A 280 15.78 20.89 1.82
CA HIS A 280 16.50 21.87 1.00
C HIS A 280 17.06 23.00 1.84
N TRP A 281 16.23 23.60 2.72
CA TRP A 281 16.61 24.69 3.59
C TRP A 281 17.75 24.33 4.54
N ILE A 282 17.64 23.20 5.23
CA ILE A 282 18.67 22.68 6.13
C ILE A 282 20.00 22.53 5.38
N GLY A 283 19.98 21.87 4.22
CA GLY A 283 21.19 21.67 3.41
C GLY A 283 21.81 22.98 2.93
N SER A 284 20.99 23.96 2.53
CA SER A 284 21.49 25.29 2.11
C SER A 284 22.15 26.06 3.24
N GLN A 285 21.55 26.05 4.44
CA GLN A 285 22.12 26.73 5.61
C GLN A 285 23.42 26.07 6.06
N GLN A 286 23.49 24.75 6.07
CA GLN A 286 24.71 24.02 6.41
C GLN A 286 25.83 24.28 5.39
N LEU A 287 25.51 24.36 4.09
CA LEU A 287 26.49 24.67 3.05
C LEU A 287 27.08 26.09 3.21
N ASN A 288 26.23 27.06 3.59
CA ASN A 288 26.66 28.45 3.81
C ASN A 288 27.48 28.62 5.08
N SER A 289 27.50 27.63 5.97
CA SER A 289 28.29 27.65 7.22
C SER A 289 29.63 26.92 7.08
N LEU A 290 29.89 26.26 5.95
CA LEU A 290 31.18 25.64 5.58
C LEU A 290 32.11 26.66 4.90
#